data_48fe463867ffb7dc9a89472773b81c26
#
_entry.id   48fe463867ffb7dc9a89472773b81c26
#
_cell.length_a   1.000
_cell.length_b   1.000
_cell.length_c   1.000
_cell.angle_alpha   90.00
_cell.angle_beta   90.00
_cell.angle_gamma   90.00
#
_symmetry.space_group_name_H-M   'P 1'
#
loop_
_entity.id
_entity.type
_entity.pdbx_description
1 polymer ?
#
loop_
_entity_poly.entity_id
_entity_poly.type
_entity_poly.pdbx_seq_one_letter_code
_entity_poly.pdbx_strand_id
1 'polypeptide(L)'
;MGPQRDITRRLLVALVASGAAGLVLAAPSAASTECRAGHGSADVVGKPGPVVAWRAALSSRVPTHTRVPGRKKTRRAGTARTVGPGDAPWLLVLRAKNDRKGRCWVRVRLPWRPNEAGAWVRAQHVNLRPTRWRIRVNLAERTLVLHRGRRAVLRTSVVIGAPITPTPQGLFSIVGVWRWNPADFLGSYILPLTAHSPVLQEFGGGDGRVGIHGRGGESLLAPLGSMASHGCIRLPNGAIESVVRRVGAGGLPGIPVRVR
;
A
#
# COMPACT_ATOMS: atom_id res chain seq x y z
N MET A 1 1.97 -35.27 -93.77
CA MET A 1 1.98 -35.95 -92.52
C MET A 1 1.48 -34.96 -91.49
N GLY A 2 0.18 -34.97 -91.21
CA GLY A 2 -0.46 -34.02 -90.31
C GLY A 2 -0.80 -34.65 -88.98
N PRO A 3 -0.85 -33.88 -87.90
CA PRO A 3 -1.29 -34.38 -86.59
C PRO A 3 -2.80 -34.24 -86.42
N GLN A 4 -3.32 -35.18 -85.74
CA GLN A 4 -4.70 -35.36 -85.36
C GLN A 4 -5.06 -34.45 -84.17
N ARG A 5 -6.22 -33.83 -84.21
CA ARG A 5 -6.80 -33.03 -83.13
C ARG A 5 -7.61 -33.93 -82.25
N ASP A 6 -7.36 -33.87 -80.98
CA ASP A 6 -8.19 -34.51 -79.96
C ASP A 6 -8.91 -33.45 -79.12
N ILE A 7 -10.26 -33.52 -79.11
CA ILE A 7 -11.12 -32.60 -78.41
C ILE A 7 -11.67 -33.24 -77.15
N THR A 8 -11.04 -32.86 -76.01
CA THR A 8 -11.51 -33.30 -74.71
C THR A 8 -12.50 -32.27 -74.10
N ARG A 9 -13.75 -32.69 -73.92
CA ARG A 9 -14.84 -31.95 -73.27
C ARG A 9 -14.48 -31.64 -71.80
N ARG A 10 -14.51 -30.39 -71.45
CA ARG A 10 -14.46 -29.96 -70.05
C ARG A 10 -15.88 -29.92 -69.49
N LEU A 11 -16.17 -30.81 -68.51
CA LEU A 11 -17.32 -30.72 -67.65
C LEU A 11 -17.09 -29.66 -66.58
N LEU A 12 -17.92 -28.62 -66.54
CA LEU A 12 -17.99 -27.65 -65.45
C LEU A 12 -18.84 -28.25 -64.33
N VAL A 13 -18.20 -28.58 -63.22
CA VAL A 13 -18.90 -28.92 -61.99
C VAL A 13 -19.04 -27.61 -61.19
N ALA A 14 -20.26 -27.13 -61.07
CA ALA A 14 -20.58 -25.98 -60.21
C ALA A 14 -20.65 -26.46 -58.75
N LEU A 15 -19.68 -26.07 -57.94
CA LEU A 15 -19.71 -26.23 -56.48
C LEU A 15 -20.58 -25.14 -55.86
N VAL A 16 -21.75 -25.52 -55.38
CA VAL A 16 -22.61 -24.67 -54.53
C VAL A 16 -21.99 -24.69 -53.11
N ALA A 17 -21.32 -23.62 -52.74
CA ALA A 17 -20.82 -23.42 -51.37
C ALA A 17 -21.99 -22.92 -50.49
N SER A 18 -22.60 -23.83 -49.73
CA SER A 18 -23.55 -23.47 -48.67
C SER A 18 -22.79 -22.82 -47.51
N GLY A 19 -22.85 -21.50 -47.44
CA GLY A 19 -22.30 -20.74 -46.30
C GLY A 19 -23.17 -20.93 -45.06
N ALA A 20 -22.77 -21.79 -44.14
CA ALA A 20 -23.30 -21.83 -42.80
C ALA A 20 -22.76 -20.60 -42.05
N ALA A 21 -23.55 -19.55 -41.87
CA ALA A 21 -23.27 -18.45 -40.99
C ALA A 21 -23.31 -18.97 -39.55
N GLY A 22 -22.15 -19.36 -39.02
CA GLY A 22 -21.98 -19.70 -37.61
C GLY A 22 -22.18 -18.47 -36.76
N LEU A 23 -23.29 -18.42 -36.02
CA LEU A 23 -23.55 -17.42 -34.97
C LEU A 23 -22.52 -17.67 -33.88
N VAL A 24 -21.42 -16.91 -33.88
CA VAL A 24 -20.47 -16.90 -32.77
C VAL A 24 -21.17 -16.21 -31.60
N LEU A 25 -21.83 -17.00 -30.76
CA LEU A 25 -22.28 -16.53 -29.44
C LEU A 25 -21.02 -16.14 -28.65
N ALA A 26 -20.77 -14.84 -28.57
CA ALA A 26 -19.76 -14.30 -27.69
C ALA A 26 -20.10 -14.77 -26.26
N ALA A 27 -19.28 -15.69 -25.71
CA ALA A 27 -19.43 -16.11 -24.34
C ALA A 27 -19.39 -14.85 -23.46
N PRO A 28 -20.28 -14.73 -22.43
CA PRO A 28 -20.25 -13.60 -21.54
C PRO A 28 -18.86 -13.54 -20.92
N SER A 29 -18.13 -12.46 -21.17
CA SER A 29 -16.83 -12.19 -20.55
C SER A 29 -17.01 -12.36 -19.06
N ALA A 30 -16.37 -13.36 -18.48
CA ALA A 30 -16.36 -13.57 -17.03
C ALA A 30 -15.93 -12.26 -16.39
N ALA A 31 -16.84 -11.60 -15.67
CA ALA A 31 -16.57 -10.34 -14.98
C ALA A 31 -15.32 -10.54 -14.15
N SER A 32 -14.25 -9.80 -14.46
CA SER A 32 -12.98 -9.97 -13.81
C SER A 32 -13.17 -9.88 -12.29
N THR A 33 -12.84 -10.95 -11.57
CA THR A 33 -12.91 -11.00 -10.10
C THR A 33 -11.95 -10.01 -9.43
N GLU A 34 -11.15 -9.31 -10.22
CA GLU A 34 -10.11 -8.40 -9.78
C GLU A 34 -10.61 -6.98 -9.59
N CYS A 35 -10.26 -6.38 -8.47
CA CYS A 35 -10.48 -4.97 -8.18
C CYS A 35 -9.52 -4.10 -8.98
N ARG A 36 -10.03 -3.19 -9.81
CA ARG A 36 -9.21 -2.25 -10.58
C ARG A 36 -9.28 -0.85 -10.00
N ALA A 37 -8.21 -0.06 -10.20
CA ALA A 37 -8.04 1.27 -9.60
C ALA A 37 -9.01 2.34 -10.12
N GLY A 38 -9.71 2.10 -11.23
CA GLY A 38 -10.70 2.98 -11.84
C GLY A 38 -11.38 2.31 -13.02
N HIS A 39 -12.42 2.94 -13.57
CA HIS A 39 -13.07 2.47 -14.80
C HIS A 39 -12.07 2.49 -15.96
N GLY A 40 -11.86 1.33 -16.60
CA GLY A 40 -10.92 1.17 -17.72
C GLY A 40 -9.44 1.05 -17.34
N SER A 41 -9.07 1.13 -16.04
CA SER A 41 -7.69 0.90 -15.62
C SER A 41 -7.28 -0.56 -15.75
N ALA A 42 -6.08 -0.79 -16.32
CA ALA A 42 -5.43 -2.09 -16.31
C ALA A 42 -4.87 -2.47 -14.93
N ASP A 43 -4.75 -1.50 -14.03
CA ASP A 43 -4.08 -1.66 -12.73
C ASP A 43 -4.94 -2.41 -11.73
N VAL A 44 -4.53 -3.60 -11.38
CA VAL A 44 -5.17 -4.44 -10.36
C VAL A 44 -4.72 -4.02 -8.98
N VAL A 45 -5.69 -3.61 -8.14
CA VAL A 45 -5.44 -3.26 -6.75
C VAL A 45 -5.33 -4.52 -5.90
N GLY A 46 -4.24 -4.66 -5.16
CA GLY A 46 -3.97 -5.86 -4.37
C GLY A 46 -3.30 -5.60 -3.03
N LYS A 47 -2.91 -6.69 -2.36
CA LYS A 47 -2.10 -6.62 -1.15
C LYS A 47 -0.72 -6.02 -1.44
N PRO A 48 -0.08 -5.37 -0.45
CA PRO A 48 1.28 -4.85 -0.62
C PRO A 48 2.26 -5.95 -1.00
N GLY A 49 2.90 -5.78 -2.15
CA GLY A 49 3.87 -6.71 -2.72
C GLY A 49 5.31 -6.17 -2.66
N PRO A 50 6.27 -6.96 -3.18
CA PRO A 50 7.67 -6.56 -3.20
C PRO A 50 7.97 -5.47 -4.24
N VAL A 51 7.10 -5.23 -5.20
CA VAL A 51 7.30 -4.26 -6.27
C VAL A 51 6.37 -3.07 -6.10
N VAL A 52 5.11 -3.32 -5.84
CA VAL A 52 4.04 -2.32 -5.78
C VAL A 52 3.19 -2.50 -4.52
N ALA A 53 2.75 -1.40 -3.96
CA ALA A 53 1.68 -1.30 -2.98
C ALA A 53 0.69 -0.23 -3.41
N TRP A 54 -0.48 -0.20 -2.81
CA TRP A 54 -1.52 0.79 -3.11
C TRP A 54 -1.80 1.65 -1.90
N ARG A 55 -2.03 2.93 -2.17
CA ARG A 55 -2.43 3.93 -1.17
C ARG A 55 -3.82 4.43 -1.51
N ALA A 56 -4.63 4.69 -0.51
CA ALA A 56 -5.97 5.23 -0.62
C ALA A 56 -6.05 6.57 0.11
N ALA A 57 -6.38 7.63 -0.60
CA ALA A 57 -6.77 8.89 0.03
C ALA A 57 -8.26 8.85 0.32
N LEU A 58 -8.60 9.04 1.59
CA LEU A 58 -9.97 9.06 2.07
C LEU A 58 -10.44 10.51 2.17
N SER A 59 -11.57 10.82 1.57
CA SER A 59 -12.30 12.05 1.92
C SER A 59 -12.78 11.95 3.38
N SER A 60 -12.91 13.06 4.07
CA SER A 60 -13.13 13.17 5.52
C SER A 60 -14.34 12.40 6.07
N ARG A 61 -15.21 11.83 5.23
CA ARG A 61 -16.47 11.15 5.62
C ARG A 61 -16.76 9.86 4.84
N VAL A 62 -15.74 9.08 4.50
CA VAL A 62 -15.97 7.80 3.82
C VAL A 62 -16.51 6.75 4.80
N PRO A 63 -17.67 6.13 4.52
CA PRO A 63 -18.19 5.05 5.34
C PRO A 63 -17.22 3.86 5.36
N THR A 64 -16.87 3.40 6.56
CA THR A 64 -16.00 2.26 6.76
C THR A 64 -16.79 1.07 7.30
N HIS A 65 -16.38 -0.14 6.91
CA HIS A 65 -17.03 -1.38 7.29
C HIS A 65 -16.03 -2.39 7.85
N THR A 66 -16.45 -3.17 8.84
CA THR A 66 -15.61 -4.26 9.38
C THR A 66 -15.43 -5.42 8.41
N ARG A 67 -16.42 -5.63 7.54
CA ARG A 67 -16.44 -6.65 6.48
C ARG A 67 -17.00 -6.04 5.19
N VAL A 68 -16.65 -6.64 4.05
CA VAL A 68 -17.30 -6.25 2.78
C VAL A 68 -18.79 -6.63 2.87
N PRO A 69 -19.71 -5.68 2.61
CA PRO A 69 -21.14 -5.94 2.66
C PRO A 69 -21.57 -7.10 1.76
N GLY A 70 -22.31 -8.04 2.32
CA GLY A 70 -22.87 -9.21 1.66
C GLY A 70 -24.37 -9.35 1.92
N ARG A 71 -24.91 -10.60 1.94
CA ARG A 71 -26.32 -10.85 2.31
C ARG A 71 -26.66 -10.53 3.76
N LYS A 72 -25.68 -10.63 4.68
CA LYS A 72 -25.87 -10.27 6.09
C LYS A 72 -25.59 -8.79 6.28
N LYS A 73 -26.41 -8.10 7.09
CA LYS A 73 -26.15 -6.71 7.51
C LYS A 73 -24.74 -6.63 8.10
N THR A 74 -23.89 -5.77 7.56
CA THR A 74 -22.54 -5.53 8.06
C THR A 74 -22.57 -4.29 8.93
N ARG A 75 -21.92 -4.38 10.08
CA ARG A 75 -21.79 -3.26 11.00
C ARG A 75 -20.94 -2.17 10.33
N ARG A 76 -21.44 -0.94 10.32
CA ARG A 76 -20.67 0.23 9.94
C ARG A 76 -19.59 0.45 11.00
N ALA A 77 -18.32 0.47 10.62
CA ALA A 77 -17.20 0.60 11.55
C ALA A 77 -16.86 2.06 11.91
N GLY A 78 -17.71 3.00 11.49
CA GLY A 78 -17.47 4.43 11.68
C GLY A 78 -16.99 5.14 10.42
N THR A 79 -16.50 6.36 10.58
CA THR A 79 -15.85 7.17 9.54
C THR A 79 -14.36 7.22 9.81
N ALA A 80 -13.53 7.07 8.79
CA ALA A 80 -12.10 7.32 8.93
C ALA A 80 -11.88 8.83 9.21
N ARG A 81 -11.23 9.13 10.32
CA ARG A 81 -10.83 10.50 10.67
C ARG A 81 -9.45 10.80 10.11
N THR A 82 -9.22 12.05 9.74
CA THR A 82 -7.90 12.57 9.41
C THR A 82 -6.98 12.53 10.62
N VAL A 83 -5.72 12.20 10.42
CA VAL A 83 -4.70 12.16 11.47
C VAL A 83 -3.78 13.37 11.28
N GLY A 84 -3.98 14.38 12.11
CA GLY A 84 -3.17 15.61 12.09
C GLY A 84 -3.78 16.76 11.30
N PRO A 85 -3.24 17.97 11.47
CA PRO A 85 -3.73 19.15 10.75
C PRO A 85 -3.40 19.06 9.26
N GLY A 86 -4.39 19.19 8.41
CA GLY A 86 -4.21 19.70 7.06
C GLY A 86 -4.55 18.79 5.89
N ASP A 87 -4.22 17.52 5.84
CA ASP A 87 -4.39 16.69 4.64
C ASP A 87 -5.20 15.42 4.83
N ALA A 88 -5.96 15.07 3.78
CA ALA A 88 -6.63 13.76 3.73
C ALA A 88 -5.57 12.65 3.84
N PRO A 89 -5.68 11.74 4.84
CA PRO A 89 -4.64 10.76 5.07
C PRO A 89 -4.60 9.75 3.93
N TRP A 90 -3.42 9.61 3.34
CA TRP A 90 -3.14 8.45 2.51
C TRP A 90 -2.93 7.23 3.39
N LEU A 91 -3.79 6.24 3.24
CA LEU A 91 -3.71 4.98 3.99
C LEU A 91 -3.22 3.85 3.11
N LEU A 92 -2.50 2.91 3.69
CA LEU A 92 -2.06 1.70 3.01
C LEU A 92 -3.24 0.79 2.69
N VAL A 93 -3.37 0.36 1.45
CA VAL A 93 -4.30 -0.70 1.06
C VAL A 93 -3.70 -2.05 1.43
N LEU A 94 -4.42 -2.79 2.28
CA LEU A 94 -4.01 -4.13 2.76
C LEU A 94 -4.54 -5.26 1.88
N ARG A 95 -5.72 -5.06 1.31
CA ARG A 95 -6.42 -6.02 0.44
C ARG A 95 -7.40 -5.30 -0.45
N ALA A 96 -7.72 -5.95 -1.58
CA ALA A 96 -8.84 -5.55 -2.42
C ALA A 96 -9.66 -6.79 -2.80
N LYS A 97 -10.96 -6.64 -2.95
CA LYS A 97 -11.85 -7.68 -3.49
C LYS A 97 -13.16 -7.07 -4.00
N ASN A 98 -13.79 -7.76 -4.92
CA ASN A 98 -15.14 -7.43 -5.36
C ASN A 98 -16.20 -8.05 -4.42
N ASP A 99 -17.31 -7.36 -4.24
CA ASP A 99 -18.50 -7.94 -3.63
C ASP A 99 -19.29 -8.77 -4.67
N ARG A 100 -20.42 -9.37 -4.26
CA ARG A 100 -21.27 -10.18 -5.15
C ARG A 100 -21.88 -9.41 -6.31
N LYS A 101 -21.91 -8.08 -6.25
CA LYS A 101 -22.39 -7.19 -7.33
C LYS A 101 -21.25 -6.67 -8.21
N GLY A 102 -20.04 -7.24 -8.11
CA GLY A 102 -18.85 -6.82 -8.84
C GLY A 102 -18.25 -5.50 -8.37
N ARG A 103 -18.70 -4.91 -7.25
CA ARG A 103 -18.22 -3.62 -6.79
C ARG A 103 -16.92 -3.79 -6.00
N CYS A 104 -15.89 -3.03 -6.37
CA CYS A 104 -14.57 -3.08 -5.74
C CYS A 104 -14.58 -2.46 -4.34
N TRP A 105 -13.97 -3.18 -3.39
CA TRP A 105 -13.73 -2.78 -2.01
C TRP A 105 -12.25 -2.92 -1.68
N VAL A 106 -11.70 -1.95 -0.98
CA VAL A 106 -10.33 -1.99 -0.48
C VAL A 106 -10.34 -1.97 1.05
N ARG A 107 -9.50 -2.81 1.66
CA ARG A 107 -9.24 -2.76 3.09
C ARG A 107 -8.03 -1.88 3.32
N VAL A 108 -8.22 -0.82 4.10
CA VAL A 108 -7.15 0.13 4.44
C VAL A 108 -6.65 -0.08 5.85
N ARG A 109 -5.36 0.20 6.11
CA ARG A 109 -4.76 0.25 7.43
C ARG A 109 -5.26 1.50 8.14
N LEU A 110 -5.83 1.33 9.33
CA LEU A 110 -6.28 2.45 10.15
C LEU A 110 -5.16 2.90 11.11
N PRO A 111 -5.09 4.21 11.41
CA PRO A 111 -4.02 4.77 12.23
C PRO A 111 -4.36 4.83 13.73
N TRP A 112 -5.07 3.85 14.23
CA TRP A 112 -5.43 3.72 15.65
C TRP A 112 -5.34 2.28 16.14
N ARG A 113 -5.47 2.09 17.43
CA ARG A 113 -5.43 0.79 18.08
C ARG A 113 -6.66 -0.08 17.71
N PRO A 114 -6.50 -1.42 17.66
CA PRO A 114 -5.24 -2.16 17.76
C PRO A 114 -4.35 -1.99 16.52
N ASN A 115 -3.08 -2.38 16.61
CA ASN A 115 -2.08 -2.23 15.53
C ASN A 115 -2.50 -2.90 14.20
N GLU A 116 -3.37 -3.89 14.24
CA GLU A 116 -3.93 -4.58 13.08
C GLU A 116 -5.20 -3.93 12.53
N ALA A 117 -5.64 -2.82 13.14
CA ALA A 117 -6.88 -2.14 12.75
C ALA A 117 -6.92 -1.85 11.24
N GLY A 118 -8.02 -2.19 10.64
CA GLY A 118 -8.27 -1.96 9.22
C GLY A 118 -9.74 -2.04 8.89
N ALA A 119 -10.18 -1.22 7.96
CA ALA A 119 -11.57 -1.15 7.54
C ALA A 119 -11.71 -1.29 6.03
N TRP A 120 -12.87 -1.79 5.60
CA TRP A 120 -13.26 -1.87 4.22
C TRP A 120 -13.98 -0.59 3.79
N VAL A 121 -13.54 -0.04 2.67
CA VAL A 121 -14.14 1.13 2.01
C VAL A 121 -14.42 0.79 0.55
N ARG A 122 -15.44 1.40 -0.04
CA ARG A 122 -15.67 1.25 -1.48
C ARG A 122 -14.61 2.01 -2.26
N ALA A 123 -14.02 1.35 -3.25
CA ALA A 123 -12.97 1.94 -4.07
C ALA A 123 -13.39 3.24 -4.77
N GLN A 124 -14.68 3.35 -5.14
CA GLN A 124 -15.23 4.56 -5.77
C GLN A 124 -15.24 5.81 -4.86
N HIS A 125 -15.12 5.63 -3.54
CA HIS A 125 -15.13 6.74 -2.57
C HIS A 125 -13.73 7.13 -2.09
N VAL A 126 -12.70 6.58 -2.71
CA VAL A 126 -11.31 6.87 -2.34
C VAL A 126 -10.48 7.07 -3.61
N ASN A 127 -9.48 7.94 -3.51
CA ASN A 127 -8.49 8.06 -4.58
C ASN A 127 -7.40 7.00 -4.36
N LEU A 128 -7.25 6.10 -5.32
CA LEU A 128 -6.27 5.02 -5.27
C LEU A 128 -5.04 5.39 -6.10
N ARG A 129 -3.85 5.27 -5.50
CA ARG A 129 -2.58 5.47 -6.20
C ARG A 129 -1.60 4.35 -5.88
N PRO A 130 -0.90 3.81 -6.89
CA PRO A 130 0.18 2.87 -6.66
C PRO A 130 1.39 3.58 -6.06
N THR A 131 2.20 2.82 -5.32
CA THR A 131 3.52 3.24 -4.87
C THR A 131 4.52 2.10 -5.04
N ARG A 132 5.72 2.43 -5.48
CA ARG A 132 6.84 1.48 -5.55
C ARG A 132 7.76 1.59 -4.34
N TRP A 133 7.46 2.49 -3.40
CA TRP A 133 8.23 2.74 -2.20
C TRP A 133 7.77 1.87 -1.04
N ARG A 134 8.70 1.35 -0.26
CA ARG A 134 8.46 0.66 1.01
C ARG A 134 9.66 0.77 1.92
N ILE A 135 9.40 0.71 3.22
CA ILE A 135 10.43 0.63 4.26
C ILE A 135 10.39 -0.78 4.88
N ARG A 136 11.56 -1.32 5.15
CA ARG A 136 11.73 -2.54 5.94
C ARG A 136 12.62 -2.21 7.12
N VAL A 137 12.19 -2.60 8.31
CA VAL A 137 12.99 -2.53 9.54
C VAL A 137 13.24 -3.94 10.00
N ASN A 138 14.50 -4.29 10.15
CA ASN A 138 14.95 -5.55 10.73
C ASN A 138 15.36 -5.28 12.16
N LEU A 139 14.61 -5.81 13.14
CA LEU A 139 14.87 -5.59 14.56
C LEU A 139 16.11 -6.36 15.05
N ALA A 140 16.34 -7.56 14.52
CA ALA A 140 17.52 -8.35 14.89
C ALA A 140 18.82 -7.69 14.41
N GLU A 141 18.84 -7.21 13.18
CA GLU A 141 19.99 -6.48 12.62
C GLU A 141 20.02 -4.99 13.03
N ARG A 142 18.92 -4.48 13.59
CA ARG A 142 18.75 -3.05 13.91
C ARG A 142 19.05 -2.15 12.70
N THR A 143 18.46 -2.52 11.57
CA THR A 143 18.65 -1.82 10.30
C THR A 143 17.32 -1.39 9.69
N LEU A 144 17.34 -0.25 8.99
CA LEU A 144 16.24 0.24 8.16
C LEU A 144 16.71 0.26 6.69
N VAL A 145 15.85 -0.25 5.80
CA VAL A 145 16.09 -0.24 4.35
C VAL A 145 14.91 0.40 3.64
N LEU A 146 15.18 1.44 2.85
CA LEU A 146 14.25 2.01 1.90
C LEU A 146 14.39 1.29 0.56
N HIS A 147 13.28 0.83 0.01
CA HIS A 147 13.22 0.19 -1.30
C HIS A 147 12.39 1.00 -2.29
N ARG A 148 12.81 0.98 -3.57
CA ARG A 148 12.00 1.37 -4.71
C ARG A 148 11.83 0.15 -5.62
N GLY A 149 10.62 -0.40 -5.67
CA GLY A 149 10.40 -1.72 -6.26
C GLY A 149 11.26 -2.78 -5.54
N ARG A 150 11.98 -3.61 -6.25
CA ARG A 150 12.87 -4.63 -5.67
C ARG A 150 14.21 -4.08 -5.18
N ARG A 151 14.62 -2.89 -5.65
CA ARG A 151 15.94 -2.31 -5.37
C ARG A 151 15.97 -1.65 -3.97
N ALA A 152 16.95 -1.99 -3.15
CA ALA A 152 17.31 -1.22 -1.98
C ALA A 152 18.04 0.06 -2.42
N VAL A 153 17.55 1.23 -1.97
CA VAL A 153 18.10 2.54 -2.38
C VAL A 153 18.70 3.32 -1.21
N LEU A 154 18.45 2.86 0.03
CA LEU A 154 19.10 3.36 1.23
C LEU A 154 19.08 2.24 2.27
N ARG A 155 20.19 2.06 3.01
CA ARG A 155 20.31 1.21 4.19
C ARG A 155 20.98 2.01 5.28
N THR A 156 20.49 1.92 6.51
CA THR A 156 21.09 2.59 7.67
C THR A 156 20.86 1.78 8.93
N SER A 157 21.80 1.86 9.88
CA SER A 157 21.59 1.38 11.24
C SER A 157 20.59 2.28 11.97
N VAL A 158 19.84 1.70 12.90
CA VAL A 158 18.80 2.41 13.66
C VAL A 158 18.90 2.06 15.15
N VAL A 159 18.40 2.97 16.00
CA VAL A 159 18.05 2.66 17.38
C VAL A 159 16.59 2.20 17.39
N ILE A 160 16.30 1.11 18.08
CA ILE A 160 14.96 0.57 18.24
C ILE A 160 14.52 0.57 19.70
N GLY A 161 13.30 0.16 19.97
CA GLY A 161 12.73 0.07 21.32
C GLY A 161 13.54 -0.84 22.24
N ALA A 162 13.69 -0.41 23.49
CA ALA A 162 14.26 -1.22 24.55
C ALA A 162 13.38 -2.47 24.81
N PRO A 163 13.90 -3.55 25.41
CA PRO A 163 13.11 -4.76 25.68
C PRO A 163 11.81 -4.50 26.46
N ILE A 164 11.81 -3.54 27.38
CA ILE A 164 10.64 -3.14 28.17
C ILE A 164 9.65 -2.26 27.41
N THR A 165 10.08 -1.61 26.32
CA THR A 165 9.25 -0.76 25.45
C THR A 165 9.53 -1.08 23.98
N PRO A 166 9.24 -2.30 23.51
CA PRO A 166 9.71 -2.79 22.23
C PRO A 166 9.07 -2.06 21.06
N THR A 167 9.83 -1.95 19.97
CA THR A 167 9.27 -1.55 18.68
C THR A 167 8.28 -2.64 18.19
N PRO A 168 7.01 -2.32 17.92
CA PRO A 168 6.02 -3.32 17.53
C PRO A 168 6.35 -3.92 16.18
N GLN A 169 6.21 -5.23 16.06
CA GLN A 169 6.33 -5.96 14.80
C GLN A 169 5.02 -5.90 14.00
N GLY A 170 5.13 -5.92 12.68
CA GLY A 170 3.95 -5.93 11.82
C GLY A 170 4.12 -5.23 10.48
N LEU A 171 2.97 -5.01 9.83
CA LEU A 171 2.87 -4.20 8.62
C LEU A 171 2.12 -2.92 8.94
N PHE A 172 2.81 -1.82 8.90
CA PHE A 172 2.33 -0.47 9.19
C PHE A 172 2.43 0.42 7.95
N SER A 173 2.03 1.67 8.07
CA SER A 173 2.28 2.71 7.07
C SER A 173 2.59 4.04 7.73
N ILE A 174 3.25 4.92 7.00
CA ILE A 174 3.46 6.31 7.41
C ILE A 174 2.13 7.05 7.31
N VAL A 175 1.80 7.86 8.32
CA VAL A 175 0.56 8.66 8.33
C VAL A 175 0.80 10.14 8.03
N GLY A 176 2.03 10.61 8.16
CA GLY A 176 2.40 12.00 7.92
C GLY A 176 3.90 12.19 7.83
N VAL A 177 4.30 13.42 7.51
CA VAL A 177 5.69 13.86 7.47
C VAL A 177 5.77 15.22 8.17
N TRP A 178 6.50 15.29 9.25
CA TRP A 178 6.68 16.53 9.99
C TRP A 178 8.14 16.92 9.98
N ARG A 179 8.42 18.15 9.57
CA ARG A 179 9.75 18.73 9.71
C ARG A 179 9.92 19.21 11.14
N TRP A 180 11.10 18.99 11.69
CA TRP A 180 11.45 19.35 13.06
C TRP A 180 12.83 19.97 13.11
N ASN A 181 13.21 20.51 14.28
CA ASN A 181 14.57 21.05 14.47
C ASN A 181 15.59 19.90 14.56
N PRO A 182 16.63 19.88 13.69
CA PRO A 182 17.64 18.83 13.71
C PRO A 182 18.40 18.69 15.04
N ALA A 183 18.48 19.75 15.84
CA ALA A 183 19.14 19.74 17.14
C ALA A 183 18.29 19.10 18.24
N ASP A 184 16.97 19.04 18.06
CA ASP A 184 16.08 18.49 19.07
C ASP A 184 16.11 16.97 19.09
N PHE A 185 15.61 16.39 20.17
CA PHE A 185 15.58 14.93 20.41
C PHE A 185 15.04 14.11 19.21
N LEU A 186 14.05 14.64 18.51
CA LEU A 186 13.40 13.96 17.38
C LEU A 186 14.10 14.17 16.03
N GLY A 187 15.15 15.02 16.00
CA GLY A 187 15.91 15.31 14.79
C GLY A 187 15.11 16.03 13.68
N SER A 188 15.64 16.03 12.46
CA SER A 188 15.15 16.88 11.36
C SER A 188 13.76 16.55 10.84
N TYR A 189 13.31 15.28 10.96
CA TYR A 189 11.99 14.83 10.50
C TYR A 189 11.40 13.76 11.41
N ILE A 190 10.08 13.75 11.48
CA ILE A 190 9.28 12.72 12.12
C ILE A 190 8.31 12.13 11.08
N LEU A 191 8.30 10.81 10.97
CA LEU A 191 7.39 10.02 10.14
C LEU A 191 6.54 9.14 11.06
N PRO A 192 5.40 9.64 11.58
CA PRO A 192 4.54 8.85 12.44
C PRO A 192 3.99 7.65 11.68
N LEU A 193 3.87 6.51 12.37
CA LEU A 193 3.35 5.28 11.81
C LEU A 193 1.90 5.03 12.27
N THR A 194 1.22 4.12 11.58
CA THR A 194 -0.04 3.53 12.09
C THR A 194 0.18 2.58 13.27
N ALA A 195 1.42 2.45 13.72
CA ALA A 195 1.83 1.61 14.85
C ALA A 195 1.73 2.37 16.17
N HIS A 196 1.32 1.68 17.22
CA HIS A 196 1.34 2.16 18.60
C HIS A 196 2.14 1.20 19.47
N SER A 197 2.74 1.73 20.53
CA SER A 197 3.45 0.92 21.50
C SER A 197 2.53 -0.15 22.10
N PRO A 198 2.96 -1.40 22.23
CA PRO A 198 2.17 -2.43 22.91
C PRO A 198 2.12 -2.20 24.43
N VAL A 199 2.99 -1.39 25.00
CA VAL A 199 3.15 -1.16 26.44
C VAL A 199 2.69 0.24 26.82
N LEU A 200 3.14 1.28 26.11
CA LEU A 200 2.83 2.67 26.44
C LEU A 200 1.50 3.07 25.79
N GLN A 201 0.48 3.31 26.59
CA GLN A 201 -0.82 3.83 26.10
C GLN A 201 -0.71 5.31 25.76
N GLU A 202 0.09 6.04 26.54
CA GLU A 202 0.41 7.44 26.34
C GLU A 202 1.94 7.65 26.44
N PHE A 203 2.46 8.57 25.66
CA PHE A 203 3.86 8.94 25.68
C PHE A 203 4.07 10.34 25.09
N GLY A 204 4.76 11.21 25.84
CA GLY A 204 5.07 12.58 25.39
C GLY A 204 3.82 13.40 25.02
N GLY A 205 2.69 13.22 25.71
CA GLY A 205 1.43 13.91 25.44
C GLY A 205 0.63 13.33 24.25
N GLY A 206 1.04 12.18 23.69
CA GLY A 206 0.37 11.51 22.59
C GLY A 206 -0.09 10.09 22.94
N ASP A 207 -0.79 9.45 22.00
CA ASP A 207 -1.44 8.14 22.12
C ASP A 207 -0.49 6.93 22.10
N GLY A 208 0.79 7.13 22.45
CA GLY A 208 1.81 6.08 22.40
C GLY A 208 2.18 5.65 20.97
N ARG A 209 1.99 6.53 20.01
CA ARG A 209 2.28 6.28 18.59
C ARG A 209 3.76 6.12 18.35
N VAL A 210 4.12 5.11 17.59
CA VAL A 210 5.49 4.85 17.15
C VAL A 210 5.78 5.63 15.87
N GLY A 211 6.96 6.24 15.80
CA GLY A 211 7.44 6.94 14.61
C GLY A 211 8.82 6.47 14.15
N ILE A 212 9.15 6.84 12.93
CA ILE A 212 10.52 6.84 12.42
C ILE A 212 10.97 8.29 12.46
N HIS A 213 12.10 8.60 13.13
CA HIS A 213 12.54 9.99 13.25
C HIS A 213 14.06 10.12 13.27
N GLY A 214 14.54 11.35 13.10
CA GLY A 214 15.94 11.71 13.20
C GLY A 214 16.49 11.59 14.62
N ARG A 215 17.63 12.21 14.85
CA ARG A 215 18.32 12.23 16.16
C ARG A 215 18.96 13.59 16.39
N GLY A 216 18.77 14.12 17.58
CA GLY A 216 19.41 15.33 18.08
C GLY A 216 19.40 15.33 19.61
N GLY A 217 20.09 16.28 20.25
CA GLY A 217 20.14 16.37 21.69
C GLY A 217 20.49 15.02 22.37
N GLU A 218 19.83 14.71 23.46
CA GLU A 218 20.02 13.48 24.22
C GLU A 218 19.79 12.18 23.43
N SER A 219 19.03 12.21 22.35
CA SER A 219 18.83 11.00 21.54
C SER A 219 20.12 10.50 20.88
N LEU A 220 21.16 11.36 20.80
CA LEU A 220 22.47 11.01 20.28
C LEU A 220 23.27 10.13 21.26
N LEU A 221 22.94 10.13 22.56
CA LEU A 221 23.61 9.30 23.57
C LEU A 221 23.37 7.80 23.33
N ALA A 222 22.26 7.43 22.71
CA ALA A 222 22.00 6.05 22.33
C ALA A 222 22.75 5.68 21.04
N PRO A 223 23.73 4.75 21.05
CA PRO A 223 24.47 4.39 19.85
C PRO A 223 23.55 3.78 18.77
N LEU A 224 23.86 4.03 17.49
CA LEU A 224 23.18 3.35 16.40
C LEU A 224 23.38 1.83 16.50
N GLY A 225 22.34 1.07 16.24
CA GLY A 225 22.35 -0.37 16.45
C GLY A 225 21.99 -0.79 17.88
N SER A 226 21.59 0.13 18.76
CA SER A 226 21.15 -0.20 20.12
C SER A 226 19.63 -0.39 20.25
N MET A 227 19.21 -0.95 21.39
CA MET A 227 17.83 -1.11 21.83
C MET A 227 17.57 -0.14 23.01
N ALA A 228 17.41 1.14 22.72
CA ALA A 228 17.41 2.21 23.71
C ALA A 228 16.30 3.24 23.54
N SER A 229 15.31 2.99 22.67
CA SER A 229 14.16 3.89 22.51
C SER A 229 12.93 3.39 23.28
N HIS A 230 11.90 4.23 23.35
CA HIS A 230 10.58 3.86 23.87
C HIS A 230 9.64 3.26 22.79
N GLY A 231 10.23 2.61 21.77
CA GLY A 231 9.51 1.98 20.67
C GLY A 231 9.70 2.67 19.31
N CYS A 232 10.07 3.94 19.27
CA CYS A 232 10.37 4.65 18.02
C CYS A 232 11.65 4.12 17.36
N ILE A 233 11.73 4.30 16.05
CA ILE A 233 12.88 3.90 15.21
C ILE A 233 13.67 5.18 14.91
N ARG A 234 14.88 5.30 15.49
CA ARG A 234 15.73 6.48 15.34
C ARG A 234 16.84 6.22 14.34
N LEU A 235 17.07 7.15 13.42
CA LEU A 235 18.15 7.07 12.43
C LEU A 235 18.88 8.42 12.31
N PRO A 236 20.09 8.47 11.70
CA PRO A 236 20.78 9.73 11.48
C PRO A 236 19.92 10.72 10.70
N ASN A 237 20.02 12.02 11.04
CA ASN A 237 19.29 13.09 10.33
C ASN A 237 19.49 13.03 8.82
N GLY A 238 20.73 12.89 8.32
CA GLY A 238 21.00 12.77 6.90
C GLY A 238 20.33 11.55 6.23
N ALA A 239 20.11 10.47 6.98
CA ALA A 239 19.40 9.29 6.47
C ALA A 239 17.88 9.55 6.33
N ILE A 240 17.23 10.14 7.35
CA ILE A 240 15.80 10.45 7.25
C ILE A 240 15.53 11.55 6.23
N GLU A 241 16.38 12.56 6.12
CA GLU A 241 16.34 13.57 5.07
C GLU A 241 16.45 12.96 3.67
N SER A 242 17.33 11.97 3.53
CA SER A 242 17.46 11.21 2.27
C SER A 242 16.20 10.41 1.95
N VAL A 243 15.53 9.83 2.95
CA VAL A 243 14.22 9.17 2.77
C VAL A 243 13.19 10.19 2.27
N VAL A 244 13.05 11.34 2.95
CA VAL A 244 12.09 12.40 2.58
C VAL A 244 12.38 12.95 1.19
N ARG A 245 13.63 13.26 0.87
CA ARG A 245 14.04 13.79 -0.43
C ARG A 245 13.78 12.81 -1.58
N ARG A 246 14.09 11.50 -1.40
CA ARG A 246 13.92 10.47 -2.44
C ARG A 246 12.46 10.13 -2.74
N VAL A 247 11.62 10.13 -1.73
CA VAL A 247 10.21 9.75 -1.85
C VAL A 247 9.33 10.96 -2.14
N GLY A 248 9.72 12.12 -1.63
CA GLY A 248 8.90 13.33 -1.55
C GLY A 248 7.93 13.27 -0.37
N ALA A 249 7.73 14.41 0.30
CA ALA A 249 6.86 14.50 1.48
C ALA A 249 5.43 13.98 1.20
N GLY A 250 4.81 14.38 0.10
CA GLY A 250 3.48 13.90 -0.31
C GLY A 250 3.45 12.44 -0.80
N GLY A 251 4.63 11.85 -1.07
CA GLY A 251 4.78 10.46 -1.45
C GLY A 251 4.85 9.49 -0.29
N LEU A 252 5.23 9.95 0.90
CA LEU A 252 5.46 9.13 2.09
C LEU A 252 4.19 8.60 2.77
N PRO A 253 3.12 9.41 2.97
CA PRO A 253 1.93 8.88 3.61
C PRO A 253 1.33 7.69 2.86
N GLY A 254 1.00 6.63 3.59
CA GLY A 254 0.44 5.39 3.04
C GLY A 254 1.46 4.39 2.48
N ILE A 255 2.77 4.69 2.46
CA ILE A 255 3.74 3.67 2.04
C ILE A 255 3.86 2.58 3.12
N PRO A 256 4.06 1.30 2.72
CA PRO A 256 4.19 0.22 3.68
C PRO A 256 5.53 0.29 4.45
N VAL A 257 5.43 0.08 5.75
CA VAL A 257 6.54 -0.11 6.68
C VAL A 257 6.42 -1.50 7.30
N ARG A 258 7.31 -2.42 6.93
CA ARG A 258 7.38 -3.76 7.50
C ARG A 258 8.42 -3.79 8.61
N VAL A 259 8.00 -4.09 9.82
CA VAL A 259 8.86 -4.31 11.00
C VAL A 259 8.85 -5.80 11.35
N ARG A 260 10.02 -6.40 11.48
CA ARG A 260 10.18 -7.83 11.79
C ARG A 260 11.49 -8.12 12.55
#